data_2d67475320464f2a53d05c2725a66997
#
_entry.id   2d67475320464f2a53d05c2725a66997
#
_cell.length_a   1.000
_cell.length_b   1.000
_cell.length_c   1.000
_cell.angle_alpha   90.00
_cell.angle_beta   90.00
_cell.angle_gamma   90.00
#
_symmetry.space_group_name_H-M   'P 1'
#
loop_
_entity.id
_entity.type
_entity.pdbx_description
1 polymer ?
#
loop_
_entity_poly.entity_id
_entity_poly.type
_entity_poly.pdbx_seq_one_letter_code
_entity_poly.pdbx_strand_id
1 'polypeptide(L)' 'MAEVKFAKGSEEWQMFMDYWALCQKYWKPEESDEWWEEALHDIDAFSKKYGSTVFVRGICMALINDLEVKHVSK' A
#
# COMPACT_ATOMS: atom_id res chain seq x y z
N MET A 1 19.10 23.15 1.00
CA MET A 1 18.05 22.33 0.41
C MET A 1 16.85 22.30 1.37
N ALA A 2 15.65 22.57 0.86
CA ALA A 2 14.48 22.61 1.72
C ALA A 2 13.91 21.21 1.94
N GLU A 3 13.73 20.85 3.18
CA GLU A 3 13.02 19.64 3.56
C GLU A 3 11.54 19.95 3.71
N VAL A 4 10.71 18.99 3.36
CA VAL A 4 9.28 19.07 3.63
C VAL A 4 8.96 18.23 4.86
N LYS A 5 8.31 18.82 5.83
CA LYS A 5 7.86 18.11 7.02
C LYS A 5 6.36 17.84 6.89
N PHE A 6 5.97 16.59 7.05
CA PHE A 6 4.56 16.23 7.02
C PHE A 6 3.96 16.54 8.39
N ALA A 7 3.08 17.51 8.42
CA ALA A 7 2.37 17.85 9.66
C ALA A 7 1.41 16.72 10.03
N LYS A 8 1.33 16.41 11.32
CA LYS A 8 0.37 15.43 11.82
C LYS A 8 -1.04 15.83 11.43
N GLY A 9 -1.76 14.92 10.80
CA GLY A 9 -3.11 15.18 10.30
C GLY A 9 -3.17 15.75 8.88
N SER A 10 -2.02 16.03 8.24
CA SER A 10 -2.00 16.43 6.86
C SER A 10 -2.34 15.26 5.96
N GLU A 11 -2.64 15.54 4.68
CA GLU A 11 -2.97 14.47 3.72
C GLU A 11 -1.79 13.51 3.54
N GLU A 12 -0.58 14.02 3.44
CA GLU A 12 0.63 13.21 3.29
C GLU A 12 0.85 12.33 4.51
N TRP A 13 0.69 12.89 5.70
CA TRP A 13 0.82 12.13 6.94
C TRP A 13 -0.21 11.02 7.00
N GLN A 14 -1.47 11.33 6.67
CA GLN A 14 -2.55 10.34 6.67
C GLN A 14 -2.31 9.24 5.63
N MET A 15 -1.80 9.61 4.45
CA MET A 15 -1.46 8.67 3.40
C MET A 15 -0.45 7.63 3.88
N PHE A 16 0.62 8.08 4.55
CA PHE A 16 1.65 7.16 5.06
C PHE A 16 1.10 6.29 6.19
N MET A 17 0.24 6.84 7.05
CA MET A 17 -0.39 6.04 8.11
C MET A 17 -1.33 4.98 7.52
N ASP A 18 -2.10 5.33 6.50
CA ASP A 18 -2.98 4.37 5.82
C ASP A 18 -2.18 3.30 5.10
N TYR A 19 -1.06 3.68 4.47
CA TYR A 19 -0.18 2.72 3.81
C TYR A 19 0.47 1.78 4.82
N TRP A 20 0.90 2.29 5.96
CA TRP A 20 1.44 1.48 7.05
C TRP A 20 0.42 0.41 7.48
N ALA A 21 -0.82 0.82 7.71
CA ALA A 21 -1.88 -0.11 8.10
C ALA A 21 -2.15 -1.15 7.02
N LEU A 22 -2.13 -0.73 5.75
CA LEU A 22 -2.31 -1.62 4.60
C LEU A 22 -1.20 -2.67 4.53
N CYS A 23 0.04 -2.24 4.72
CA CYS A 23 1.19 -3.14 4.74
C CYS A 23 1.10 -4.15 5.89
N GLN A 24 0.69 -3.70 7.07
CA GLN A 24 0.53 -4.60 8.22
C GLN A 24 -0.55 -5.66 7.95
N LYS A 25 -1.66 -5.25 7.35
CA LYS A 25 -2.77 -6.17 7.08
C LYS A 25 -2.40 -7.24 6.06
N TYR A 26 -1.60 -6.89 5.06
CA TYR A 26 -1.27 -7.78 3.94
C TYR A 26 0.22 -8.14 3.86
N TRP A 27 0.93 -8.14 4.97
CA TRP A 27 2.37 -8.41 4.96
C TRP A 27 2.72 -9.87 4.66
N LYS A 28 1.89 -10.80 5.12
CA LYS A 28 2.09 -12.24 4.90
C LYS A 28 1.04 -12.77 3.93
N PRO A 29 1.42 -13.08 2.67
CA PRO A 29 0.45 -13.57 1.71
C PRO A 29 -0.10 -14.94 2.10
N GLU A 30 -1.37 -15.14 1.85
CA GLU A 30 -2.06 -16.42 2.05
C GLU A 30 -2.33 -17.05 0.69
N GLU A 31 -2.67 -18.33 0.68
CA GLU A 31 -2.96 -19.06 -0.56
C GLU A 31 -4.44 -19.04 -0.95
N SER A 32 -5.21 -18.15 -0.36
CA SER A 32 -6.62 -18.01 -0.65
C SER A 32 -6.85 -16.96 -1.74
N ASP A 33 -7.64 -17.30 -2.76
CA ASP A 33 -8.01 -16.33 -3.79
C ASP A 33 -8.78 -15.16 -3.18
N GLU A 34 -9.59 -15.41 -2.17
CA GLU A 34 -10.33 -14.37 -1.47
C GLU A 34 -9.39 -13.37 -0.81
N TRP A 35 -8.30 -13.85 -0.22
CA TRP A 35 -7.31 -12.97 0.39
C TRP A 35 -6.68 -12.04 -0.66
N TRP A 36 -6.31 -12.60 -1.81
CA TRP A 36 -5.71 -11.81 -2.89
C TRP A 36 -6.68 -10.80 -3.48
N GLU A 37 -7.93 -11.18 -3.66
CA GLU A 37 -8.96 -10.26 -4.14
C GLU A 37 -9.17 -9.11 -3.16
N GLU A 38 -9.25 -9.41 -1.86
CA GLU A 38 -9.40 -8.39 -0.83
C GLU A 38 -8.19 -7.46 -0.79
N ALA A 39 -6.98 -8.02 -0.86
CA ALA A 39 -5.75 -7.23 -0.88
C ALA A 39 -5.71 -6.27 -2.06
N LEU A 40 -5.98 -6.76 -3.26
CA LEU A 40 -5.98 -5.93 -4.46
C LEU A 40 -7.07 -4.87 -4.41
N HIS A 41 -8.24 -5.21 -3.88
CA HIS A 41 -9.34 -4.26 -3.71
C HIS A 41 -8.94 -3.13 -2.75
N ASP A 42 -8.36 -3.47 -1.60
CA ASP A 42 -7.95 -2.48 -0.61
C ASP A 42 -6.81 -1.60 -1.12
N ILE A 43 -5.85 -2.18 -1.85
CA ILE A 43 -4.75 -1.44 -2.45
C ILE A 43 -5.29 -0.46 -3.50
N ASP A 44 -6.23 -0.89 -4.34
CA ASP A 44 -6.84 -0.03 -5.34
C ASP A 44 -7.63 1.11 -4.69
N ALA A 45 -8.38 0.81 -3.63
CA ALA A 45 -9.13 1.82 -2.88
C ALA A 45 -8.19 2.87 -2.28
N PHE A 46 -7.06 2.42 -1.73
CA PHE A 46 -6.02 3.32 -1.21
C PHE A 46 -5.50 4.25 -2.31
N SER A 47 -5.17 3.68 -3.47
CA SER A 47 -4.67 4.47 -4.59
C SER A 47 -5.67 5.54 -5.02
N LYS A 48 -6.93 5.17 -5.15
CA LYS A 48 -8.00 6.09 -5.56
C LYS A 48 -8.23 7.19 -4.53
N LYS A 49 -8.16 6.85 -3.24
CA LYS A 49 -8.32 7.80 -2.16
C LYS A 49 -7.30 8.93 -2.23
N TYR A 50 -6.09 8.63 -2.68
CA TYR A 50 -4.99 9.60 -2.74
C TYR A 50 -4.66 10.06 -4.16
N GLY A 51 -5.61 9.92 -5.08
CA GLY A 51 -5.54 10.50 -6.42
C GLY A 51 -4.71 9.75 -7.45
N SER A 52 -4.32 8.52 -7.14
CA SER A 52 -3.57 7.64 -8.07
C SER A 52 -2.37 8.32 -8.73
N THR A 53 -1.63 9.12 -7.94
CA THR A 53 -0.42 9.77 -8.44
C THR A 53 0.65 8.74 -8.79
N VAL A 54 1.68 9.16 -9.49
CA VAL A 54 2.82 8.29 -9.82
C VAL A 54 3.43 7.70 -8.54
N PHE A 55 3.60 8.52 -7.51
CA PHE A 55 4.14 8.06 -6.22
C PHE A 55 3.24 7.01 -5.58
N VAL A 56 1.93 7.29 -5.48
CA VAL A 56 0.97 6.39 -4.84
C VAL A 56 0.89 5.06 -5.60
N ARG A 57 0.83 5.11 -6.93
CA ARG A 57 0.84 3.89 -7.74
C ARG A 57 2.13 3.10 -7.56
N GLY A 58 3.25 3.81 -7.44
CA GLY A 58 4.56 3.19 -7.21
C GLY A 58 4.63 2.40 -5.92
N ILE A 59 4.17 3.00 -4.81
CA ILE A 59 4.19 2.31 -3.51
C ILE A 59 3.18 1.15 -3.46
N CYS A 60 2.05 1.27 -4.16
CA CYS A 60 1.10 0.16 -4.29
C CYS A 60 1.70 -1.00 -5.07
N MET A 61 2.37 -0.71 -6.18
CA MET A 61 3.04 -1.76 -6.97
C MET A 61 4.19 -2.40 -6.20
N ALA A 62 4.91 -1.61 -5.41
CA ALA A 62 5.98 -2.15 -4.56
C ALA A 62 5.43 -3.19 -3.58
N LEU A 63 4.29 -2.90 -2.95
CA LEU A 63 3.66 -3.85 -2.04
C LEU A 63 3.20 -5.11 -2.77
N ILE A 64 2.53 -4.96 -3.92
CA ILE A 64 2.04 -6.09 -4.71
C ILE A 64 3.20 -6.98 -5.14
N ASN A 65 4.27 -6.38 -5.66
CA ASN A 65 5.45 -7.12 -6.11
C ASN A 65 6.10 -7.88 -4.97
N ASP A 66 6.20 -7.27 -3.80
CA ASP A 66 6.76 -7.93 -2.62
C ASP A 66 5.90 -9.14 -2.20
N LEU A 67 4.59 -8.98 -2.22
CA LEU A 67 3.67 -10.07 -1.88
C LEU A 67 3.79 -11.23 -2.88
N GLU A 68 3.91 -10.93 -4.16
CA GLU A 68 4.10 -11.95 -5.19
C GLU A 68 5.39 -12.74 -4.98
N VAL A 69 6.49 -12.04 -4.70
CA VAL A 69 7.78 -12.67 -4.43
C VAL A 69 7.70 -13.57 -3.19
N LYS A 70 7.09 -13.09 -2.12
CA LYS A 70 6.91 -13.88 -0.90
C LYS A 70 6.07 -15.13 -1.14
N HIS A 71 5.03 -15.00 -1.96
CA HIS A 71 4.14 -16.12 -2.28
C HIS A 71 4.88 -17.21 -3.05
N VAL A 72 5.68 -16.81 -4.04
CA VAL A 72 6.43 -17.75 -4.86
C VAL A 72 7.59 -18.41 -4.10
N SER A 73 8.14 -17.72 -3.11
CA SER A 73 9.32 -18.17 -2.36
C SER A 73 9.01 -19.21 -1.27
N LYS A 74 7.81 -19.67 -1.16
CA LYS A 74 7.44 -20.67 -0.16
C LYS A 74 8.04 -22.06 -0.45
#